data_039ad81c8722ea5a7506a74d675ad620
#
_entry.id   039ad81c8722ea5a7506a74d675ad620
#
_cell.length_a   1.000
_cell.length_b   1.000
_cell.length_c   1.000
_cell.angle_alpha   90.00
_cell.angle_beta   90.00
_cell.angle_gamma   90.00
#
_symmetry.space_group_name_H-M   'P 1'
#
loop_
_entity.id
_entity.type
_entity.pdbx_description
1 polymer ?
#
loop_
_entity_poly.entity_id
_entity_poly.type
_entity_poly.pdbx_seq_one_letter_code
_entity_poly.pdbx_strand_id
1 'polypeptide(L)'
;MSNIKVFENDLPDIDLSGEKTISLDCEALGLVLGRDPLTLIQLGLESKKFFIIKLNRKDYKAPNLIKLLSNSKLEFIMHYARQDLLWLKYHLNVSPRNIFCTKVASKIARTASSSHGYR
;
A
#
# COMPACT_ATOMS: atom_id res chain seq x y z
N MET A 1 2.55 22.50 -2.90
CA MET A 1 3.24 21.88 -4.00
C MET A 1 3.43 20.43 -3.74
N SER A 2 2.91 19.61 -4.57
CA SER A 2 3.01 18.18 -4.34
C SER A 2 4.28 17.62 -4.95
N ASN A 3 4.89 16.67 -4.27
CA ASN A 3 6.03 15.93 -4.77
C ASN A 3 5.57 14.54 -5.18
N ILE A 4 4.71 14.49 -6.17
CA ILE A 4 4.13 13.23 -6.63
C ILE A 4 4.92 12.78 -7.86
N LYS A 5 5.38 11.54 -7.83
CA LYS A 5 6.03 10.92 -8.97
C LYS A 5 5.30 9.65 -9.35
N VAL A 6 5.10 9.48 -10.65
CA VAL A 6 4.39 8.31 -11.18
C VAL A 6 5.42 7.43 -11.89
N PHE A 7 5.44 6.16 -11.53
CA PHE A 7 6.31 5.18 -12.16
C PHE A 7 5.46 4.10 -12.81
N GLU A 8 5.96 3.51 -13.87
CA GLU A 8 5.25 2.43 -14.54
C GLU A 8 5.95 1.10 -14.28
N ASN A 9 5.17 0.12 -13.95
CA ASN A 9 5.55 -1.27 -13.75
C ASN A 9 6.27 -1.54 -12.44
N ASP A 10 7.17 -0.68 -12.01
CA ASP A 10 7.97 -0.91 -10.82
C ASP A 10 8.52 0.41 -10.31
N LEU A 11 9.04 0.41 -9.10
CA LEU A 11 9.80 1.53 -8.57
C LEU A 11 11.21 1.49 -9.15
N PRO A 12 11.84 2.64 -9.35
CA PRO A 12 13.26 2.63 -9.61
C PRO A 12 14.01 2.16 -8.35
N ASP A 13 15.29 1.86 -8.51
CA ASP A 13 16.12 1.46 -7.38
C ASP A 13 16.43 2.70 -6.55
N ILE A 14 15.56 2.99 -5.57
CA ILE A 14 15.66 4.17 -4.73
C ILE A 14 16.09 3.75 -3.34
N ASP A 15 16.99 4.52 -2.74
CA ASP A 15 17.38 4.29 -1.36
C ASP A 15 16.37 4.99 -0.45
N LEU A 16 15.55 4.20 0.23
CA LEU A 16 14.58 4.70 1.18
C LEU A 16 14.96 4.36 2.63
N SER A 17 16.25 4.12 2.88
CA SER A 17 16.70 3.72 4.21
C SER A 17 16.51 4.79 5.26
N GLY A 18 16.33 6.05 4.86
CA GLY A 18 16.04 7.11 5.80
C GLY A 18 14.59 7.18 6.26
N GLU A 19 13.72 6.41 5.62
CA GLU A 19 12.31 6.38 5.98
C GLU A 19 12.08 5.31 7.04
N LYS A 20 11.18 5.59 7.98
CA LYS A 20 10.79 4.61 8.99
C LYS A 20 9.37 4.13 8.77
N THR A 21 8.50 5.02 8.33
CA THR A 21 7.11 4.66 8.06
C THR A 21 6.74 5.11 6.67
N ILE A 22 5.97 4.28 6.00
CA ILE A 22 5.48 4.58 4.65
C ILE A 22 3.98 4.27 4.65
N SER A 23 3.17 5.23 4.21
CA SER A 23 1.76 4.95 4.02
C SER A 23 1.59 4.18 2.72
N LEU A 24 0.73 3.18 2.74
CA LEU A 24 0.58 2.26 1.62
C LEU A 24 -0.90 2.11 1.31
N ASP A 25 -1.25 2.29 0.04
CA ASP A 25 -2.62 2.16 -0.39
C ASP A 25 -2.64 1.49 -1.76
N CYS A 26 -3.67 0.71 -2.02
CA CYS A 26 -3.83 -0.01 -3.28
C CYS A 26 -5.10 0.41 -3.97
N GLU A 27 -5.07 0.44 -5.29
CA GLU A 27 -6.26 0.69 -6.11
C GLU A 27 -6.45 -0.46 -7.07
N ALA A 28 -7.68 -0.90 -7.21
CA ALA A 28 -8.05 -1.97 -8.13
C ALA A 28 -9.27 -1.55 -8.94
N LEU A 29 -9.51 -2.23 -10.05
CA LEU A 29 -10.65 -1.89 -10.89
C LEU A 29 -11.98 -2.38 -10.31
N GLY A 30 -11.95 -3.19 -9.30
CA GLY A 30 -13.16 -3.67 -8.64
C GLY A 30 -12.79 -4.31 -7.33
N LEU A 31 -13.71 -5.06 -6.75
CA LEU A 31 -13.52 -5.62 -5.43
C LEU A 31 -13.35 -7.13 -5.40
N VAL A 32 -13.46 -7.78 -6.55
CA VAL A 32 -13.43 -9.25 -6.59
C VAL A 32 -12.03 -9.73 -6.90
N LEU A 33 -11.40 -10.33 -5.91
CA LEU A 33 -10.07 -10.89 -6.06
C LEU A 33 -10.12 -12.05 -7.06
N GLY A 34 -9.18 -12.07 -7.99
CA GLY A 34 -9.16 -13.08 -9.04
C GLY A 34 -9.88 -12.67 -10.30
N ARG A 35 -10.80 -11.70 -10.22
CA ARG A 35 -11.49 -11.17 -11.38
C ARG A 35 -11.01 -9.78 -11.74
N ASP A 36 -10.89 -8.93 -10.73
CA ASP A 36 -10.57 -7.52 -10.93
C ASP A 36 -9.09 -7.29 -10.73
N PRO A 37 -8.43 -6.53 -11.59
CA PRO A 37 -6.99 -6.35 -11.48
C PRO A 37 -6.62 -5.27 -10.47
N LEU A 38 -5.49 -5.49 -9.82
CA LEU A 38 -4.83 -4.46 -9.03
C LEU A 38 -4.13 -3.52 -10.01
N THR A 39 -4.37 -2.23 -9.90
CA THR A 39 -3.88 -1.29 -10.89
C THR A 39 -2.79 -0.36 -10.39
N LEU A 40 -2.92 0.15 -9.18
CA LEU A 40 -1.99 1.13 -8.64
C LEU A 40 -1.59 0.79 -7.22
N ILE A 41 -0.35 1.14 -6.89
CA ILE A 41 0.12 1.17 -5.51
C ILE A 41 0.51 2.62 -5.23
N GLN A 42 0.07 3.15 -4.10
CA GLN A 42 0.42 4.51 -3.68
C GLN A 42 1.24 4.45 -2.42
N LEU A 43 2.35 5.16 -2.42
CA LEU A 43 3.25 5.23 -1.28
C LEU A 43 3.41 6.67 -0.84
N GLY A 44 3.26 6.93 0.46
CA GLY A 44 3.51 8.25 1.01
C GLY A 44 4.67 8.17 1.99
N LEU A 45 5.68 9.01 1.80
CA LEU A 45 6.87 9.00 2.61
C LEU A 45 6.81 10.10 3.67
N GLU A 46 7.55 9.91 4.74
CA GLU A 46 7.65 10.94 5.79
C GLU A 46 8.20 12.24 5.25
N SER A 47 9.03 12.16 4.23
CA SER A 47 9.60 13.35 3.59
C SER A 47 8.59 14.09 2.72
N LYS A 48 7.32 13.68 2.76
CA LYS A 48 6.21 14.29 2.02
C LYS A 48 6.31 14.11 0.52
N LYS A 49 7.01 13.07 0.09
CA LYS A 49 7.00 12.64 -1.30
C LYS A 49 5.98 11.53 -1.46
N PHE A 50 5.34 11.51 -2.61
CA PHE A 50 4.33 10.49 -2.91
C PHE A 50 4.71 9.80 -4.21
N PHE A 51 4.68 8.48 -4.18
CA PHE A 51 4.98 7.68 -5.35
C PHE A 51 3.71 6.91 -5.75
N ILE A 52 3.42 6.92 -7.03
CA ILE A 52 2.32 6.14 -7.59
C ILE A 52 2.94 5.18 -8.59
N ILE A 53 2.73 3.89 -8.38
CA ILE A 53 3.25 2.86 -9.26
C ILE A 53 2.08 2.25 -10.02
N LYS A 54 2.08 2.43 -11.35
CA LYS A 54 1.10 1.79 -12.22
C LYS A 54 1.60 0.41 -12.55
N LEU A 55 0.89 -0.60 -12.09
CA LEU A 55 1.33 -1.97 -12.22
C LEU A 55 1.10 -2.53 -13.61
N ASN A 56 2.01 -3.41 -14.04
CA ASN A 56 1.86 -4.11 -15.30
C ASN A 56 0.89 -5.26 -15.07
N ARG A 57 -0.33 -5.13 -15.56
CA ARG A 57 -1.39 -6.09 -15.29
C ARG A 57 -1.23 -7.40 -16.06
N LYS A 58 -0.22 -7.51 -16.92
CA LYS A 58 0.05 -8.75 -17.62
C LYS A 58 0.89 -9.70 -16.79
N ASP A 59 1.93 -9.19 -16.13
CA ASP A 59 2.84 -10.07 -15.41
C ASP A 59 3.09 -9.64 -13.98
N TYR A 60 2.71 -8.42 -13.60
CA TYR A 60 2.92 -7.90 -12.25
C TYR A 60 4.36 -8.01 -11.78
N LYS A 61 5.31 -7.81 -12.69
CA LYS A 61 6.71 -7.82 -12.30
C LYS A 61 7.09 -6.46 -11.71
N ALA A 62 7.44 -6.45 -10.45
CA ALA A 62 7.80 -5.23 -9.75
C ALA A 62 8.83 -5.57 -8.66
N PRO A 63 10.04 -6.00 -9.05
CA PRO A 63 11.01 -6.48 -8.06
C PRO A 63 11.44 -5.44 -7.05
N ASN A 64 11.60 -4.18 -7.46
CA ASN A 64 12.02 -3.15 -6.51
C ASN A 64 10.90 -2.82 -5.53
N LEU A 65 9.66 -2.77 -6.01
CA LEU A 65 8.52 -2.55 -5.14
C LEU A 65 8.36 -3.70 -4.15
N ILE A 66 8.50 -4.94 -4.62
CA ILE A 66 8.39 -6.11 -3.76
C ILE A 66 9.49 -6.09 -2.70
N LYS A 67 10.70 -5.72 -3.09
CA LYS A 67 11.81 -5.60 -2.16
C LYS A 67 11.50 -4.57 -1.07
N LEU A 68 10.95 -3.43 -1.45
CA LEU A 68 10.56 -2.41 -0.48
C LEU A 68 9.48 -2.92 0.47
N LEU A 69 8.44 -3.54 -0.07
CA LEU A 69 7.33 -4.03 0.75
C LEU A 69 7.75 -5.19 1.65
N SER A 70 8.84 -5.87 1.33
CA SER A 70 9.36 -6.97 2.15
C SER A 70 10.34 -6.51 3.21
N ASN A 71 10.63 -5.21 3.27
CA ASN A 71 11.63 -4.70 4.21
C ASN A 71 11.02 -4.65 5.62
N SER A 72 11.50 -5.53 6.51
CA SER A 72 10.95 -5.63 7.85
C SER A 72 11.32 -4.47 8.75
N LYS A 73 12.23 -3.60 8.31
CA LYS A 73 12.60 -2.41 9.09
C LYS A 73 11.65 -1.24 8.86
N LEU A 74 10.79 -1.33 7.86
CA LEU A 74 9.83 -0.29 7.56
C LEU A 74 8.48 -0.65 8.15
N GLU A 75 7.80 0.34 8.69
CA GLU A 75 6.42 0.17 9.12
C GLU A 75 5.51 0.75 8.04
N PHE A 76 4.51 -0.03 7.64
CA PHE A 76 3.56 0.40 6.62
C PHE A 76 2.25 0.78 7.29
N ILE A 77 1.80 2.00 7.06
CA ILE A 77 0.54 2.49 7.58
C ILE A 77 -0.50 2.27 6.49
N MET A 78 -1.52 1.47 6.80
CA MET A 78 -2.53 1.08 5.84
C MET A 78 -3.91 1.33 6.41
N HIS A 79 -4.83 1.75 5.54
CA HIS A 79 -6.23 1.91 5.92
C HIS A 79 -6.98 0.72 5.33
N TYR A 80 -7.75 0.00 6.15
CA TYR A 80 -8.41 -1.23 5.72
C TYR A 80 -7.39 -2.23 5.19
N ALA A 81 -6.36 -2.49 5.99
CA ALA A 81 -5.22 -3.26 5.54
C ALA A 81 -5.58 -4.65 5.03
N ARG A 82 -6.63 -5.24 5.58
CA ARG A 82 -7.00 -6.61 5.20
C ARG A 82 -7.21 -6.74 3.69
N GLN A 83 -7.95 -5.81 3.10
CA GLN A 83 -8.23 -5.86 1.66
C GLN A 83 -6.95 -5.66 0.85
N ASP A 84 -6.18 -4.64 1.22
CA ASP A 84 -4.96 -4.33 0.49
C ASP A 84 -3.94 -5.46 0.61
N LEU A 85 -3.86 -6.09 1.78
CA LEU A 85 -2.94 -7.21 1.97
C LEU A 85 -3.32 -8.39 1.09
N LEU A 86 -4.61 -8.65 0.90
CA LEU A 86 -5.05 -9.70 0.00
C LEU A 86 -4.65 -9.39 -1.44
N TRP A 87 -4.83 -8.13 -1.88
CA TRP A 87 -4.44 -7.73 -3.23
C TRP A 87 -2.94 -7.88 -3.44
N LEU A 88 -2.13 -7.47 -2.47
CA LEU A 88 -0.68 -7.58 -2.56
C LEU A 88 -0.23 -9.03 -2.62
N LYS A 89 -0.82 -9.88 -1.78
CA LYS A 89 -0.45 -11.29 -1.76
C LYS A 89 -0.84 -11.97 -3.06
N TYR A 90 -2.04 -11.70 -3.55
CA TYR A 90 -2.56 -12.36 -4.74
C TYR A 90 -1.79 -11.95 -6.00
N HIS A 91 -1.54 -10.66 -6.17
CA HIS A 91 -0.95 -10.16 -7.41
C HIS A 91 0.56 -10.06 -7.40
N LEU A 92 1.14 -9.70 -6.25
CA LEU A 92 2.58 -9.50 -6.16
C LEU A 92 3.27 -10.56 -5.30
N ASN A 93 2.50 -11.42 -4.67
CA ASN A 93 3.01 -12.47 -3.79
C ASN A 93 3.93 -11.90 -2.71
N VAL A 94 3.51 -10.79 -2.12
CA VAL A 94 4.28 -10.13 -1.07
C VAL A 94 3.36 -9.83 0.11
N SER A 95 3.92 -9.96 1.31
CA SER A 95 3.20 -9.68 2.55
C SER A 95 4.07 -8.79 3.43
N PRO A 96 3.76 -7.49 3.49
CA PRO A 96 4.47 -6.61 4.41
C PRO A 96 4.37 -7.11 5.84
N ARG A 97 5.43 -6.94 6.62
CA ARG A 97 5.49 -7.52 7.96
C ARG A 97 5.11 -6.57 9.08
N ASN A 98 5.52 -5.32 8.99
CA ASN A 98 5.20 -4.34 10.02
C ASN A 98 4.07 -3.45 9.52
N ILE A 99 2.86 -3.70 10.00
CA ILE A 99 1.70 -2.98 9.50
C ILE A 99 0.97 -2.33 10.65
N PHE A 100 0.64 -1.05 10.49
CA PHE A 100 -0.28 -0.36 11.36
C PHE A 100 -1.55 -0.08 10.57
N CYS A 101 -2.65 -0.68 10.97
CA CYS A 101 -3.91 -0.54 10.25
C CYS A 101 -4.77 0.53 10.89
N THR A 102 -4.95 1.66 10.20
CA THR A 102 -5.70 2.77 10.76
C THR A 102 -7.19 2.44 10.89
N LYS A 103 -7.69 1.51 10.08
CA LYS A 103 -9.08 1.08 10.22
C LYS A 103 -9.32 0.49 11.60
N VAL A 104 -8.44 -0.36 12.07
CA VAL A 104 -8.58 -0.97 13.39
C VAL A 104 -8.50 0.09 14.47
N ALA A 105 -7.52 0.96 14.39
CA ALA A 105 -7.36 2.03 15.38
C ALA A 105 -8.57 2.97 15.36
N SER A 106 -9.03 3.34 14.19
CA SER A 106 -10.18 4.20 14.04
C SER A 106 -11.45 3.55 14.59
N LYS A 107 -11.60 2.26 14.37
CA LYS A 107 -12.75 1.54 14.87
C LYS A 107 -12.79 1.52 16.39
N ILE A 108 -11.65 1.33 17.02
CA ILE A 108 -11.57 1.37 18.47
C ILE A 108 -12.00 2.73 19.00
N ALA A 109 -11.49 3.79 18.40
CA ALA A 109 -11.86 5.15 18.81
C ALA A 109 -13.34 5.42 18.59
N ARG A 110 -13.90 4.93 17.52
CA ARG A 110 -15.30 5.17 17.20
C ARG A 110 -16.28 4.35 18.03
N THR A 111 -15.82 3.26 18.57
CA THR A 111 -16.67 2.47 19.43
C THR A 111 -17.15 3.31 20.60
N ALA A 112 -16.32 4.19 21.09
CA ALA A 112 -16.71 5.07 22.18
C ALA A 112 -17.68 6.16 21.74
N SER A 113 -17.60 6.59 20.46
CA SER A 113 -18.48 7.66 19.99
C SER A 113 -19.64 7.15 19.18
N SER A 114 -19.69 5.98 18.85
CA SER A 114 -20.75 5.38 18.19
C SER A 114 -20.82 5.56 16.80
N SER A 115 -20.46 5.72 16.03
CA SER A 115 -20.86 5.67 14.80
C SER A 115 -20.07 5.37 13.83
N HIS A 116 -20.20 5.04 13.12
CA HIS A 116 -19.61 4.84 12.14
C HIS A 116 -19.89 4.15 11.16
N GLY A 117 -20.02 4.16 10.82
CA GLY A 117 -20.36 3.50 9.89
C GLY A 117 -19.64 3.43 8.74
N TYR A 118 -19.39 3.23 8.30
CA TYR A 118 -18.83 3.05 7.25
C TYR A 118 -18.21 2.34 6.93
N ARG A 119 -18.17 2.31 6.49
CA ARG A 119 -17.69 1.63 5.98
C ARG A 119 -17.00 1.57 5.67
#